data_284a9fe6e31c5370657f9ca033fb0a16
#
_entry.id   284a9fe6e31c5370657f9ca033fb0a16
#
_cell.length_a   1.000
_cell.length_b   1.000
_cell.length_c   1.000
_cell.angle_alpha   90.00
_cell.angle_beta   90.00
_cell.angle_gamma   90.00
#
_symmetry.space_group_name_H-M   'P 1'
#
loop_
_entity.id
_entity.type
_entity.pdbx_description
1 polymer ?
#
loop_
_entity_poly.entity_id
_entity_poly.type
_entity_poly.pdbx_seq_one_letter_code
_entity_poly.pdbx_strand_id
1 'polypeptide(L)'
;DDAVEMALWFHDAIYTPGASDNEARSVAWFQELTTGQLPDSFISEVSYLIMATCHTDLPVVSAAKFVVDVDLWGLGQAWEGFFADTTAIRREASQLTNEDFARGQRKFFEPILQRAHIYFTSHFQHHLDGAARDNIQHLLAHLDSKVAWQ
;
A
#
# COMPACT_ATOMS: atom_id res chain seq x y z
N ASP A 1 14.14 7.28 -12.38
CA ASP A 1 14.69 5.92 -12.16
C ASP A 1 13.70 4.90 -12.73
N ASP A 2 14.11 4.23 -13.80
CA ASP A 2 13.24 3.36 -14.61
C ASP A 2 12.71 2.15 -13.78
N ALA A 3 13.52 1.64 -12.86
CA ALA A 3 13.09 0.52 -12.01
C ALA A 3 11.99 0.95 -11.00
N VAL A 4 12.09 2.16 -10.45
CA VAL A 4 11.07 2.74 -9.58
C VAL A 4 9.77 2.96 -10.35
N GLU A 5 9.86 3.55 -11.55
CA GLU A 5 8.68 3.78 -12.39
C GLU A 5 8.01 2.46 -12.76
N MET A 6 8.79 1.47 -13.19
CA MET A 6 8.28 0.16 -13.54
C MET A 6 7.62 -0.54 -12.34
N ALA A 7 8.21 -0.44 -11.15
CA ALA A 7 7.63 -1.02 -9.94
C ALA A 7 6.29 -0.38 -9.60
N LEU A 8 6.17 0.96 -9.70
CA LEU A 8 4.91 1.68 -9.46
C LEU A 8 3.81 1.31 -10.47
N TRP A 9 4.17 0.96 -11.72
CA TRP A 9 3.20 0.47 -12.70
C TRP A 9 2.72 -0.96 -12.42
N PHE A 10 3.58 -1.79 -11.82
CA PHE A 10 3.29 -3.22 -11.69
C PHE A 10 2.90 -3.67 -10.28
N HIS A 11 3.09 -2.88 -9.21
CA HIS A 11 2.88 -3.37 -7.83
C HIS A 11 1.46 -3.92 -7.60
N ASP A 12 0.44 -3.28 -8.15
CA ASP A 12 -0.97 -3.67 -8.06
C ASP A 12 -1.53 -4.21 -9.39
N ALA A 13 -0.66 -4.65 -10.32
CA ALA A 13 -1.11 -5.14 -11.62
C ALA A 13 -1.99 -6.40 -11.52
N ILE A 14 -1.77 -7.22 -10.50
CA ILE A 14 -2.67 -8.32 -10.10
C ILE A 14 -3.20 -8.00 -8.71
N TYR A 15 -4.48 -7.71 -8.63
CA TYR A 15 -5.15 -7.40 -7.37
C TYR A 15 -6.41 -8.24 -7.17
N THR A 16 -6.46 -8.93 -6.04
CA THR A 16 -7.65 -9.65 -5.57
C THR A 16 -7.94 -9.20 -4.13
N PRO A 17 -9.08 -8.56 -3.86
CA PRO A 17 -9.42 -8.09 -2.52
C PRO A 17 -9.31 -9.20 -1.47
N GLY A 18 -8.53 -8.95 -0.42
CA GLY A 18 -8.34 -9.90 0.69
C GLY A 18 -7.32 -11.01 0.44
N ALA A 19 -6.72 -11.11 -0.75
CA ALA A 19 -5.60 -12.00 -0.99
C ALA A 19 -4.32 -11.45 -0.33
N SER A 20 -3.42 -12.34 0.06
CA SER A 20 -2.14 -11.99 0.71
C SER A 20 -0.94 -12.17 -0.22
N ASP A 21 -1.17 -12.43 -1.50
CA ASP A 21 -0.15 -12.78 -2.51
C ASP A 21 -0.23 -11.89 -3.77
N ASN A 22 -0.94 -10.76 -3.71
CA ASN A 22 -1.15 -9.87 -4.85
C ASN A 22 0.18 -9.38 -5.44
N GLU A 23 1.08 -8.89 -4.60
CA GLU A 23 2.40 -8.38 -5.01
C GLU A 23 3.27 -9.50 -5.60
N ALA A 24 3.25 -10.69 -4.99
CA ALA A 24 3.99 -11.84 -5.51
C ALA A 24 3.46 -12.28 -6.89
N ARG A 25 2.15 -12.22 -7.11
CA ARG A 25 1.52 -12.50 -8.42
C ARG A 25 1.82 -11.41 -9.43
N SER A 26 1.84 -10.15 -9.01
CA SER A 26 2.27 -9.01 -9.83
C SER A 26 3.72 -9.16 -10.27
N VAL A 27 4.62 -9.57 -9.36
CA VAL A 27 6.02 -9.91 -9.69
C VAL A 27 6.09 -11.04 -10.70
N ALA A 28 5.36 -12.14 -10.48
CA ALA A 28 5.39 -13.28 -11.39
C ALA A 28 4.92 -12.88 -12.81
N TRP A 29 3.87 -12.07 -12.90
CA TRP A 29 3.38 -11.55 -14.18
C TRP A 29 4.39 -10.59 -14.84
N PHE A 30 4.99 -9.69 -14.09
CA PHE A 30 6.07 -8.82 -14.58
C PHE A 30 7.23 -9.64 -15.15
N GLN A 31 7.70 -10.66 -14.41
CA GLN A 31 8.78 -11.54 -14.86
C GLN A 31 8.43 -12.33 -16.12
N GLU A 32 7.21 -12.84 -16.22
CA GLU A 32 6.73 -13.54 -17.43
C GLU A 32 6.80 -12.64 -18.66
N LEU A 33 6.40 -11.37 -18.53
CA LEU A 33 6.41 -10.41 -19.64
C LEU A 33 7.82 -9.97 -20.04
N THR A 34 8.78 -9.96 -19.13
CA THR A 34 10.07 -9.27 -19.33
C THR A 34 11.28 -10.21 -19.46
N THR A 35 11.15 -11.48 -19.07
CA THR A 35 12.24 -12.47 -19.19
C THR A 35 12.69 -12.63 -20.65
N GLY A 36 13.99 -12.49 -20.86
CA GLY A 36 14.60 -12.53 -22.20
C GLY A 36 14.46 -11.22 -23.00
N GLN A 37 13.76 -10.22 -22.47
CA GLN A 37 13.60 -8.89 -23.10
C GLN A 37 14.35 -7.79 -22.35
N LEU A 38 14.44 -7.89 -21.03
CA LEU A 38 15.15 -6.96 -20.16
C LEU A 38 16.31 -7.67 -19.44
N PRO A 39 17.33 -6.92 -18.97
CA PRO A 39 18.42 -7.49 -18.19
C PRO A 39 17.92 -8.12 -16.88
N ASP A 40 18.44 -9.29 -16.51
CA ASP A 40 18.05 -10.01 -15.29
C ASP A 40 18.25 -9.18 -14.02
N SER A 41 19.29 -8.34 -13.97
CA SER A 41 19.53 -7.41 -12.85
C SER A 41 18.42 -6.37 -12.69
N PHE A 42 17.90 -5.85 -13.81
CA PHE A 42 16.79 -4.91 -13.81
C PHE A 42 15.49 -5.59 -13.39
N ILE A 43 15.21 -6.79 -13.92
CA ILE A 43 14.04 -7.60 -13.52
C ILE A 43 14.07 -7.89 -12.01
N SER A 44 15.25 -8.25 -11.48
CA SER A 44 15.42 -8.52 -10.04
C SER A 44 15.20 -7.27 -9.20
N GLU A 45 15.70 -6.11 -9.63
CA GLU A 45 15.52 -4.84 -8.92
C GLU A 45 14.03 -4.42 -8.89
N VAL A 46 13.33 -4.44 -10.03
CA VAL A 46 11.90 -4.13 -10.09
C VAL A 46 11.09 -5.10 -9.24
N SER A 47 11.39 -6.40 -9.31
CA SER A 47 10.72 -7.41 -8.48
C SER A 47 10.89 -7.13 -6.98
N TYR A 48 12.09 -6.75 -6.55
CA TYR A 48 12.35 -6.36 -5.16
C TYR A 48 11.54 -5.11 -4.75
N LEU A 49 11.44 -4.11 -5.63
CA LEU A 49 10.69 -2.88 -5.37
C LEU A 49 9.18 -3.15 -5.28
N ILE A 50 8.63 -4.01 -6.14
CA ILE A 50 7.23 -4.45 -6.05
C ILE A 50 6.98 -5.16 -4.72
N MET A 51 7.86 -6.10 -4.32
CA MET A 51 7.70 -6.80 -3.03
C MET A 51 7.79 -5.89 -1.82
N ALA A 52 8.45 -4.73 -1.92
CA ALA A 52 8.49 -3.75 -0.82
C ALA A 52 7.10 -3.18 -0.48
N THR A 53 6.14 -3.17 -1.41
CA THR A 53 4.76 -2.71 -1.19
C THR A 53 3.88 -3.71 -0.44
N CYS A 54 4.37 -4.91 -0.12
CA CYS A 54 3.70 -5.81 0.84
C CYS A 54 3.64 -5.25 2.26
N HIS A 55 4.46 -4.23 2.59
CA HIS A 55 4.58 -3.60 3.92
C HIS A 55 4.92 -4.55 5.08
N THR A 56 5.40 -5.75 4.78
CA THR A 56 5.79 -6.74 5.80
C THR A 56 7.12 -6.38 6.44
N ASP A 57 8.07 -5.86 5.65
CA ASP A 57 9.39 -5.46 6.06
C ASP A 57 9.62 -3.95 5.88
N LEU A 58 10.51 -3.38 6.69
CA LEU A 58 10.88 -1.97 6.53
C LEU A 58 11.85 -1.82 5.34
N PRO A 59 11.58 -0.91 4.39
CA PRO A 59 12.44 -0.73 3.23
C PRO A 59 13.80 -0.15 3.65
N VAL A 60 14.88 -0.74 3.14
CA VAL A 60 16.27 -0.35 3.49
C VAL A 60 16.82 0.62 2.45
N VAL A 61 16.70 0.30 1.16
CA VAL A 61 17.28 1.10 0.07
C VAL A 61 16.38 2.29 -0.29
N SER A 62 17.00 3.37 -0.76
CA SER A 62 16.28 4.63 -1.05
C SER A 62 15.16 4.47 -2.08
N ALA A 63 15.37 3.66 -3.13
CA ALA A 63 14.36 3.39 -4.14
C ALA A 63 13.12 2.70 -3.54
N ALA A 64 13.31 1.68 -2.69
CA ALA A 64 12.21 1.00 -2.02
C ALA A 64 11.47 1.92 -1.04
N LYS A 65 12.19 2.78 -0.29
CA LYS A 65 11.58 3.81 0.57
C LYS A 65 10.66 4.72 -0.22
N PHE A 66 11.11 5.17 -1.38
CA PHE A 66 10.32 6.06 -2.24
C PHE A 66 9.10 5.33 -2.83
N VAL A 67 9.26 4.10 -3.34
CA VAL A 67 8.14 3.30 -3.87
C VAL A 67 7.07 3.08 -2.81
N VAL A 68 7.46 2.69 -1.59
CA VAL A 68 6.54 2.51 -0.47
C VAL A 68 5.85 3.82 -0.07
N ASP A 69 6.57 4.95 -0.06
CA ASP A 69 5.98 6.24 0.24
C ASP A 69 4.95 6.68 -0.80
N VAL A 70 5.20 6.41 -2.10
CA VAL A 70 4.26 6.69 -3.19
C VAL A 70 3.02 5.80 -3.08
N ASP A 71 3.19 4.52 -2.78
CA ASP A 71 2.09 3.58 -2.58
C ASP A 71 1.20 4.01 -1.40
N LEU A 72 1.80 4.44 -0.29
CA LEU A 72 1.08 4.95 0.88
C LEU A 72 0.64 6.42 0.75
N TRP A 73 0.91 7.11 -0.37
CA TRP A 73 0.64 8.54 -0.52
C TRP A 73 -0.79 8.91 -0.15
N GLY A 74 -1.76 8.08 -0.56
CA GLY A 74 -3.18 8.31 -0.32
C GLY A 74 -3.57 8.42 1.15
N LEU A 75 -2.76 7.91 2.07
CA LEU A 75 -3.03 8.02 3.51
C LEU A 75 -2.97 9.46 4.01
N GLY A 76 -2.11 10.30 3.40
CA GLY A 76 -1.88 11.69 3.79
C GLY A 76 -2.72 12.74 3.06
N GLN A 77 -3.66 12.33 2.22
CA GLN A 77 -4.57 13.26 1.51
C GLN A 77 -5.63 13.85 2.47
N ALA A 78 -6.46 14.76 1.99
CA ALA A 78 -7.59 15.25 2.77
C ALA A 78 -8.52 14.10 3.19
N TRP A 79 -9.12 14.21 4.38
CA TRP A 79 -9.98 13.15 4.95
C TRP A 79 -11.04 12.63 3.99
N GLU A 80 -11.71 13.53 3.27
CA GLU A 80 -12.78 13.17 2.34
C GLU A 80 -12.27 12.26 1.21
N GLY A 81 -11.07 12.52 0.68
CA GLY A 81 -10.41 11.69 -0.31
C GLY A 81 -10.01 10.33 0.25
N PHE A 82 -9.29 10.32 1.38
CA PHE A 82 -8.89 9.10 2.07
C PHE A 82 -10.09 8.21 2.43
N PHE A 83 -11.18 8.80 2.92
CA PHE A 83 -12.38 8.04 3.27
C PHE A 83 -13.13 7.55 2.04
N ALA A 84 -13.14 8.31 0.94
CA ALA A 84 -13.70 7.88 -0.34
C ALA A 84 -12.94 6.67 -0.92
N ASP A 85 -11.61 6.69 -0.89
CA ASP A 85 -10.77 5.57 -1.32
C ASP A 85 -11.00 4.32 -0.45
N THR A 86 -11.04 4.50 0.87
CA THR A 86 -11.34 3.40 1.81
C THR A 86 -12.74 2.81 1.54
N THR A 87 -13.71 3.66 1.22
CA THR A 87 -15.06 3.23 0.86
C THR A 87 -15.09 2.48 -0.47
N ALA A 88 -14.28 2.89 -1.46
CA ALA A 88 -14.13 2.19 -2.73
C ALA A 88 -13.52 0.79 -2.51
N ILE A 89 -12.44 0.68 -1.73
CA ILE A 89 -11.83 -0.60 -1.34
C ILE A 89 -12.85 -1.49 -0.62
N ARG A 90 -13.69 -0.92 0.26
CA ARG A 90 -14.75 -1.67 0.93
C ARG A 90 -15.77 -2.25 -0.06
N ARG A 91 -16.13 -1.50 -1.09
CA ARG A 91 -17.05 -1.96 -2.14
C ARG A 91 -16.46 -3.07 -3.00
N GLU A 92 -15.19 -2.97 -3.34
CA GLU A 92 -14.45 -4.02 -4.06
C GLU A 92 -14.37 -5.30 -3.23
N ALA A 93 -14.15 -5.20 -1.92
CA ALA A 93 -14.14 -6.31 -0.99
C ALA A 93 -15.56 -6.75 -0.55
N SER A 94 -16.54 -6.74 -1.46
CA SER A 94 -17.96 -7.03 -1.21
C SER A 94 -18.22 -8.43 -0.64
N GLN A 95 -17.33 -9.39 -0.89
CA GLN A 95 -17.38 -10.76 -0.35
C GLN A 95 -17.04 -10.83 1.16
N LEU A 96 -16.40 -9.79 1.74
CA LEU A 96 -16.08 -9.76 3.15
C LEU A 96 -17.26 -9.22 3.97
N THR A 97 -17.41 -9.72 5.19
CA THR A 97 -18.29 -9.06 6.18
C THR A 97 -17.68 -7.72 6.62
N ASN A 98 -18.50 -6.82 7.18
CA ASN A 98 -17.99 -5.56 7.75
C ASN A 98 -16.96 -5.82 8.86
N GLU A 99 -17.16 -6.86 9.67
CA GLU A 99 -16.24 -7.26 10.74
C GLU A 99 -14.90 -7.77 10.19
N ASP A 100 -14.92 -8.59 9.12
CA ASP A 100 -13.72 -9.09 8.48
C ASP A 100 -12.92 -7.96 7.82
N PHE A 101 -13.63 -7.06 7.14
CA PHE A 101 -13.01 -5.87 6.56
C PHE A 101 -12.37 -4.98 7.64
N ALA A 102 -13.10 -4.66 8.71
CA ALA A 102 -12.59 -3.87 9.82
C ALA A 102 -11.36 -4.52 10.48
N ARG A 103 -11.39 -5.84 10.66
CA ARG A 103 -10.24 -6.61 11.17
C ARG A 103 -9.03 -6.51 10.25
N GLY A 104 -9.23 -6.60 8.94
CA GLY A 104 -8.18 -6.39 7.93
C GLY A 104 -7.57 -4.99 8.00
N GLN A 105 -8.41 -3.95 8.08
CA GLN A 105 -7.96 -2.56 8.21
C GLN A 105 -7.13 -2.35 9.49
N ARG A 106 -7.55 -2.89 10.63
CA ARG A 106 -6.78 -2.82 11.88
C ARG A 106 -5.43 -3.52 11.74
N LYS A 107 -5.44 -4.76 11.22
CA LYS A 107 -4.21 -5.53 11.02
C LYS A 107 -3.18 -4.77 10.17
N PHE A 108 -3.64 -3.99 9.19
CA PHE A 108 -2.78 -3.19 8.34
C PHE A 108 -2.32 -1.89 9.02
N PHE A 109 -3.24 -1.12 9.59
CA PHE A 109 -2.94 0.23 10.06
C PHE A 109 -2.33 0.31 11.47
N GLU A 110 -2.68 -0.59 12.39
CA GLU A 110 -2.15 -0.53 13.75
C GLU A 110 -0.61 -0.65 13.81
N PRO A 111 0.05 -1.56 13.06
CA PRO A 111 1.52 -1.60 13.01
C PRO A 111 2.13 -0.34 12.38
N ILE A 112 1.47 0.26 11.39
CA ILE A 112 1.92 1.51 10.75
C ILE A 112 1.91 2.66 11.76
N LEU A 113 0.86 2.77 12.58
CA LEU A 113 0.77 3.79 13.63
C LEU A 113 1.82 3.66 14.73
N GLN A 114 2.37 2.46 14.96
CA GLN A 114 3.44 2.23 15.94
C GLN A 114 4.81 2.73 15.45
N ARG A 115 4.96 3.03 14.16
CA ARG A 115 6.20 3.56 13.61
C ARG A 115 6.41 5.01 14.09
N ALA A 116 7.67 5.44 14.24
CA ALA A 116 8.00 6.84 14.52
C ALA A 116 7.48 7.76 13.41
N HIS A 117 7.61 7.31 12.15
CA HIS A 117 7.06 7.94 10.96
C HIS A 117 6.31 6.90 10.12
N ILE A 118 5.23 7.31 9.47
CA ILE A 118 4.49 6.48 8.51
C ILE A 118 5.31 6.33 7.23
N TYR A 119 5.88 7.44 6.77
CA TYR A 119 6.69 7.51 5.56
C TYR A 119 8.20 7.39 5.85
N PHE A 120 8.98 7.06 4.84
CA PHE A 120 10.41 6.75 4.95
C PHE A 120 11.31 7.87 4.41
N THR A 121 10.83 8.70 3.48
CA THR A 121 11.59 9.82 2.91
C THR A 121 11.20 11.12 3.59
N SER A 122 12.18 12.04 3.73
CA SER A 122 11.97 13.31 4.43
C SER A 122 10.86 14.17 3.80
N HIS A 123 10.71 14.10 2.48
CA HIS A 123 9.67 14.84 1.77
C HIS A 123 8.28 14.42 2.24
N PHE A 124 7.98 13.13 2.18
CA PHE A 124 6.68 12.59 2.58
C PHE A 124 6.45 12.74 4.10
N GLN A 125 7.48 12.48 4.93
CA GLN A 125 7.40 12.70 6.37
C GLN A 125 6.99 14.14 6.70
N HIS A 126 7.63 15.13 6.06
CA HIS A 126 7.37 16.53 6.35
C HIS A 126 5.97 16.97 5.92
N HIS A 127 5.47 16.47 4.79
CA HIS A 127 4.24 16.97 4.20
C HIS A 127 3.00 16.15 4.55
N LEU A 128 3.13 14.85 4.80
CA LEU A 128 1.99 13.95 4.86
C LEU A 128 1.86 13.15 6.18
N ASP A 129 2.94 12.99 6.96
CA ASP A 129 2.95 12.08 8.13
C ASP A 129 1.87 12.43 9.15
N GLY A 130 1.69 13.70 9.45
CA GLY A 130 0.65 14.17 10.38
C GLY A 130 -0.75 13.85 9.89
N ALA A 131 -1.07 14.25 8.66
CA ALA A 131 -2.39 14.01 8.07
C ALA A 131 -2.70 12.50 7.93
N ALA A 132 -1.71 11.70 7.52
CA ALA A 132 -1.86 10.24 7.42
C ALA A 132 -2.17 9.61 8.78
N ARG A 133 -1.47 10.05 9.83
CA ARG A 133 -1.69 9.57 11.20
C ARG A 133 -3.09 9.91 11.70
N ASP A 134 -3.53 11.15 11.49
CA ASP A 134 -4.86 11.61 11.87
C ASP A 134 -5.96 10.84 11.11
N ASN A 135 -5.78 10.65 9.81
CA ASN A 135 -6.72 9.89 8.97
C ASN A 135 -6.85 8.44 9.44
N ILE A 136 -5.74 7.75 9.70
CA ILE A 136 -5.77 6.36 10.16
C ILE A 136 -6.46 6.27 11.54
N GLN A 137 -6.13 7.16 12.48
CA GLN A 137 -6.76 7.17 13.79
C GLN A 137 -8.27 7.42 13.69
N HIS A 138 -8.68 8.37 12.85
CA HIS A 138 -10.09 8.67 12.61
C HIS A 138 -10.81 7.47 11.97
N LEU A 139 -10.19 6.80 10.99
CA LEU A 139 -10.76 5.59 10.39
C LEU A 139 -10.93 4.48 11.44
N LEU A 140 -9.90 4.19 12.24
CA LEU A 140 -9.97 3.14 13.26
C LEU A 140 -11.09 3.43 14.28
N ALA A 141 -11.27 4.68 14.69
CA ALA A 141 -12.38 5.10 15.56
C ALA A 141 -13.75 4.94 14.85
N HIS A 142 -13.82 5.23 13.54
CA HIS A 142 -15.03 5.01 12.76
C HIS A 142 -15.41 3.52 12.67
N LEU A 143 -14.43 2.63 12.51
CA LEU A 143 -14.64 1.18 12.52
C LEU A 143 -15.20 0.66 13.85
N ASP A 144 -14.88 1.30 14.98
CA ASP A 144 -15.40 0.96 16.30
C ASP A 144 -16.88 1.35 16.46
N SER A 145 -17.32 2.39 15.78
CA SER A 145 -18.66 2.99 15.98
C SER A 145 -19.81 2.19 15.38
N LYS A 146 -19.55 1.03 14.73
CA LYS A 146 -20.55 0.20 14.02
C LYS A 146 -21.38 0.98 12.99
N VAL A 147 -20.90 2.12 12.53
CA VAL A 147 -21.57 2.89 11.47
C VAL A 147 -21.50 2.10 10.17
N ALA A 148 -22.64 1.91 9.53
CA ALA A 148 -22.72 1.20 8.25
C ALA A 148 -21.89 1.94 7.18
N TRP A 149 -21.12 1.20 6.42
CA TRP A 149 -20.49 1.67 5.19
C TRP A 149 -21.61 1.96 4.17
N GLN A 150 -21.97 3.22 4.00
CA GLN A 150 -22.96 3.65 3.00
C GLN A 150 -22.26 4.20 1.77
#